data_e17d5ca89e6bb595ec357ee54fbfa09f
#
_entry.id   e17d5ca89e6bb595ec357ee54fbfa09f
#
_cell.length_a   1.000
_cell.length_b   1.000
_cell.length_c   1.000
_cell.angle_alpha   90.00
_cell.angle_beta   90.00
_cell.angle_gamma   90.00
#
_symmetry.space_group_name_H-M   'P 1'
#
loop_
_entity.id
_entity.type
_entity.pdbx_description
1 polymer ?
#
loop_
_entity_poly.entity_id
_entity_poly.type
_entity_poly.pdbx_seq_one_letter_code
_entity_poly.pdbx_strand_id
1 'polypeptide(L)'
;MKENIQSKEDLLDWIEALEYQLLFNGRNDTKLFAKEFIEHLNNKGLIDELTSNMPFENSISKDEESDYPGNWHIEEKIRHYIRWNALITVLKANKTLDLGGHISTYSSAATLYEVGFNHFFRGGNLSDMVYFQGHSSPGIYARSFLEGSISKQNLDNFRQEIDGKGLSSYPHPWLMPDYWQFPTVSMGLGPIMAIYQAHIMKYLEQRGLLQNEPNRKIWMFCGDGEMDEPESMGAISLAAREKLDNLIFVINCNLQRLDGPVRGNSRIITELGAIFKAAGWNVVNTIWGRKWDDLLAKDSTGALKWVMNNTVDGEYQNFKAKGGAYTRKHFFGKHPEALKLVE
;
A
#
# COMPACT_ATOMS: atom_id res chain seq x y z
N MET A 1 13.33 -29.03 -30.71
CA MET A 1 13.88 -29.67 -29.49
C MET A 1 12.85 -30.69 -29.02
N LYS A 2 13.19 -31.97 -28.91
CA LYS A 2 12.29 -32.96 -28.30
C LYS A 2 12.29 -32.68 -26.81
N GLU A 3 11.17 -32.17 -26.28
CA GLU A 3 10.96 -32.13 -24.83
C GLU A 3 11.13 -33.55 -24.29
N ASN A 4 12.03 -33.73 -23.36
CA ASN A 4 12.33 -35.03 -22.81
C ASN A 4 11.16 -35.39 -21.89
N ILE A 5 10.35 -36.38 -22.28
CA ILE A 5 9.17 -36.83 -21.54
C ILE A 5 9.54 -37.20 -20.10
N GLN A 6 10.73 -37.76 -19.89
CA GLN A 6 11.28 -38.12 -18.58
C GLN A 6 11.40 -36.92 -17.65
N SER A 7 11.85 -35.76 -18.16
CA SER A 7 11.98 -34.55 -17.33
C SER A 7 10.65 -33.96 -16.87
N LYS A 8 9.57 -34.32 -17.55
CA LYS A 8 8.22 -33.87 -17.23
C LYS A 8 7.56 -34.73 -16.14
N GLU A 9 7.84 -36.03 -16.16
CA GLU A 9 7.44 -36.96 -15.09
C GLU A 9 8.22 -36.66 -13.80
N ASP A 10 9.53 -36.49 -13.89
CA ASP A 10 10.38 -36.12 -12.76
C ASP A 10 9.94 -34.80 -12.11
N LEU A 11 9.51 -33.80 -12.90
CA LEU A 11 8.96 -32.54 -12.38
C LEU A 11 7.64 -32.72 -11.63
N LEU A 12 6.76 -33.61 -12.12
CA LEU A 12 5.51 -33.93 -11.46
C LEU A 12 5.75 -34.58 -10.10
N ASP A 13 6.69 -35.49 -10.00
CA ASP A 13 7.07 -36.13 -8.73
C ASP A 13 7.55 -35.11 -7.69
N TRP A 14 8.32 -34.10 -8.12
CA TRP A 14 8.75 -33.01 -7.24
C TRP A 14 7.59 -32.11 -6.80
N ILE A 15 6.64 -31.82 -7.68
CA ILE A 15 5.45 -31.04 -7.37
C ILE A 15 4.58 -31.81 -6.36
N GLU A 16 4.35 -33.10 -6.59
CA GLU A 16 3.58 -33.95 -5.68
C GLU A 16 4.23 -34.04 -4.30
N ALA A 17 5.57 -34.14 -4.23
CA ALA A 17 6.30 -34.14 -2.98
C ALA A 17 6.12 -32.82 -2.21
N LEU A 18 6.10 -31.67 -2.90
CA LEU A 18 5.86 -30.38 -2.29
C LEU A 18 4.42 -30.22 -1.80
N GLU A 19 3.45 -30.68 -2.58
CA GLU A 19 2.03 -30.71 -2.19
C GLU A 19 1.78 -31.63 -0.99
N TYR A 20 2.47 -32.76 -0.93
CA TYR A 20 2.46 -33.65 0.25
C TYR A 20 2.98 -32.93 1.49
N GLN A 21 4.11 -32.22 1.38
CA GLN A 21 4.66 -31.41 2.49
C GLN A 21 3.65 -30.34 2.96
N LEU A 22 2.99 -29.67 2.03
CA LEU A 22 1.99 -28.66 2.32
C LEU A 22 0.78 -29.24 3.08
N LEU A 23 0.32 -30.42 2.66
CA LEU A 23 -0.84 -31.10 3.22
C LEU A 23 -0.58 -31.62 4.66
N PHE A 24 0.60 -32.19 4.91
CA PHE A 24 0.91 -32.88 6.18
C PHE A 24 1.63 -32.03 7.20
N ASN A 25 2.49 -31.10 6.77
CA ASN A 25 3.31 -30.28 7.67
C ASN A 25 2.82 -28.83 7.76
N GLY A 26 1.83 -28.46 6.94
CA GLY A 26 1.28 -27.12 6.92
C GLY A 26 2.16 -26.09 6.21
N ARG A 27 1.60 -24.91 6.00
CA ARG A 27 2.18 -23.87 5.15
C ARG A 27 3.51 -23.30 5.64
N ASN A 28 3.67 -23.16 6.95
CA ASN A 28 4.89 -22.55 7.53
C ASN A 28 6.11 -23.45 7.37
N ASP A 29 5.97 -24.73 7.66
CA ASP A 29 7.05 -25.70 7.53
C ASP A 29 7.38 -25.94 6.06
N THR A 30 6.38 -25.94 5.17
CA THR A 30 6.60 -26.03 3.73
C THR A 30 7.31 -24.79 3.18
N LYS A 31 7.01 -23.58 3.68
CA LYS A 31 7.76 -22.36 3.33
C LYS A 31 9.23 -22.45 3.75
N LEU A 32 9.49 -22.97 4.94
CA LEU A 32 10.86 -23.16 5.44
C LEU A 32 11.61 -24.18 4.58
N PHE A 33 11.00 -25.32 4.31
CA PHE A 33 11.55 -26.34 3.40
C PHE A 33 11.84 -25.78 2.01
N ALA A 34 10.89 -25.07 1.39
CA ALA A 34 11.07 -24.47 0.08
C ALA A 34 12.24 -23.45 0.08
N LYS A 35 12.38 -22.66 1.14
CA LYS A 35 13.49 -21.71 1.29
C LYS A 35 14.85 -22.40 1.33
N GLU A 36 14.98 -23.43 2.15
CA GLU A 36 16.22 -24.22 2.26
C GLU A 36 16.56 -24.94 0.93
N PHE A 37 15.53 -25.43 0.23
CA PHE A 37 15.71 -26.05 -1.07
C PHE A 37 16.21 -25.06 -2.14
N ILE A 38 15.62 -23.86 -2.21
CA ILE A 38 16.05 -22.78 -3.11
C ILE A 38 17.50 -22.36 -2.76
N GLU A 39 17.82 -22.23 -1.48
CA GLU A 39 19.18 -21.90 -1.04
C GLU A 39 20.19 -22.98 -1.46
N HIS A 40 19.81 -24.25 -1.35
CA HIS A 40 20.64 -25.36 -1.83
C HIS A 40 20.87 -25.29 -3.35
N LEU A 41 19.84 -25.03 -4.14
CA LEU A 41 19.96 -24.87 -5.59
C LEU A 41 20.85 -23.67 -5.97
N ASN A 42 20.72 -22.54 -5.26
CA ASN A 42 21.60 -21.39 -5.43
C ASN A 42 23.06 -21.71 -5.15
N ASN A 43 23.33 -22.43 -4.07
CA ASN A 43 24.69 -22.84 -3.70
C ASN A 43 25.31 -23.79 -4.72
N LYS A 44 24.51 -24.49 -5.53
CA LYS A 44 24.92 -25.32 -6.65
C LYS A 44 25.04 -24.57 -7.98
N GLY A 45 24.70 -23.29 -8.02
CA GLY A 45 24.69 -22.51 -9.27
C GLY A 45 23.64 -23.00 -10.28
N LEU A 46 22.56 -23.63 -9.81
CA LEU A 46 21.48 -24.17 -10.65
C LEU A 46 20.34 -23.19 -10.87
N ILE A 47 20.35 -22.07 -10.19
CA ILE A 47 19.37 -20.99 -10.35
C ILE A 47 20.15 -19.73 -10.72
N ASP A 48 20.20 -19.43 -12.01
CA ASP A 48 20.88 -18.24 -12.55
C ASP A 48 20.01 -16.97 -12.42
N GLU A 49 18.71 -17.14 -12.33
CA GLU A 49 17.75 -16.06 -12.15
C GLU A 49 16.72 -16.44 -11.08
N LEU A 50 17.02 -16.12 -9.84
CA LEU A 50 15.92 -15.79 -8.93
C LEU A 50 15.30 -14.52 -9.49
N THR A 51 14.36 -14.69 -10.40
CA THR A 51 13.52 -13.58 -10.81
C THR A 51 12.92 -13.01 -9.52
N SER A 52 13.30 -11.80 -9.17
CA SER A 52 12.78 -11.04 -8.04
C SER A 52 11.30 -10.68 -8.26
N ASN A 53 10.58 -11.51 -8.98
CA ASN A 53 9.16 -11.38 -9.23
C ASN A 53 8.40 -11.68 -7.95
N MET A 54 8.19 -10.63 -7.18
CA MET A 54 7.21 -10.68 -6.11
C MET A 54 5.87 -11.13 -6.69
N PRO A 55 5.25 -12.20 -6.14
CA PRO A 55 3.92 -12.60 -6.58
C PRO A 55 2.94 -11.45 -6.39
N PHE A 56 2.07 -11.25 -7.37
CA PHE A 56 1.03 -10.23 -7.33
C PHE A 56 -0.17 -10.75 -6.51
N GLU A 57 0.12 -11.09 -5.27
CA GLU A 57 -0.79 -11.72 -4.32
C GLU A 57 -0.72 -11.02 -2.96
N ASN A 58 -1.76 -11.19 -2.14
CA ASN A 58 -1.75 -10.76 -0.76
C ASN A 58 -0.69 -11.55 0.03
N SER A 59 0.06 -10.87 0.89
CA SER A 59 1.07 -11.53 1.75
C SER A 59 0.45 -12.36 2.85
N ILE A 60 -0.77 -12.01 3.27
CA ILE A 60 -1.57 -12.74 4.27
C ILE A 60 -2.73 -13.37 3.51
N SER A 61 -2.88 -14.68 3.59
CA SER A 61 -3.98 -15.40 2.98
C SER A 61 -5.26 -15.26 3.82
N LYS A 62 -6.42 -15.53 3.22
CA LYS A 62 -7.72 -15.47 3.90
C LYS A 62 -7.75 -16.32 5.18
N ASP A 63 -7.11 -17.48 5.16
CA ASP A 63 -7.09 -18.41 6.28
C ASP A 63 -6.15 -17.96 7.43
N GLU A 64 -5.23 -17.03 7.13
CA GLU A 64 -4.31 -16.42 8.09
C GLU A 64 -4.82 -15.04 8.58
N GLU A 65 -5.92 -14.54 7.98
CA GLU A 65 -6.50 -13.25 8.34
C GLU A 65 -7.19 -13.36 9.71
N SER A 66 -6.81 -12.45 10.63
CA SER A 66 -7.48 -12.38 11.93
C SER A 66 -8.85 -11.74 11.81
N ASP A 67 -9.73 -12.00 12.77
CA ASP A 67 -11.02 -11.36 12.86
C ASP A 67 -10.90 -9.84 12.87
N TYR A 68 -11.82 -9.17 12.18
CA TYR A 68 -11.82 -7.70 12.12
C TYR A 68 -12.10 -7.13 13.52
N PRO A 69 -11.21 -6.29 14.08
CA PRO A 69 -11.31 -5.86 15.48
C PRO A 69 -12.37 -4.80 15.73
N GLY A 70 -13.00 -4.24 14.71
CA GLY A 70 -13.95 -3.15 14.78
C GLY A 70 -15.37 -3.51 14.34
N ASN A 71 -16.19 -2.47 14.23
CA ASN A 71 -17.53 -2.59 13.64
C ASN A 71 -17.50 -2.12 12.18
N TRP A 72 -17.33 -3.06 11.26
CA TRP A 72 -17.22 -2.80 9.83
C TRP A 72 -18.34 -1.90 9.28
N HIS A 73 -19.60 -2.12 9.70
CA HIS A 73 -20.72 -1.35 9.17
C HIS A 73 -20.72 0.12 9.64
N ILE A 74 -20.32 0.36 10.88
CA ILE A 74 -20.19 1.73 11.42
C ILE A 74 -19.03 2.43 10.74
N GLU A 75 -17.87 1.78 10.66
CA GLU A 75 -16.66 2.35 10.07
C GLU A 75 -16.82 2.61 8.57
N GLU A 76 -17.52 1.74 7.85
CA GLU A 76 -17.86 1.99 6.45
C GLU A 76 -18.73 3.24 6.27
N LYS A 77 -19.72 3.46 7.15
CA LYS A 77 -20.54 4.68 7.15
C LYS A 77 -19.71 5.92 7.44
N ILE A 78 -18.85 5.88 8.45
CA ILE A 78 -17.95 6.99 8.80
C ILE A 78 -17.06 7.32 7.61
N ARG A 79 -16.43 6.34 6.99
CA ARG A 79 -15.61 6.50 5.79
C ARG A 79 -16.39 7.15 4.64
N HIS A 80 -17.64 6.78 4.43
CA HIS A 80 -18.48 7.39 3.40
C HIS A 80 -18.77 8.86 3.71
N TYR A 81 -19.05 9.24 4.95
CA TYR A 81 -19.24 10.64 5.35
C TYR A 81 -17.95 11.45 5.15
N ILE A 82 -16.81 10.92 5.55
CA ILE A 82 -15.52 11.60 5.38
C ILE A 82 -15.23 11.82 3.88
N ARG A 83 -15.40 10.79 3.05
CA ARG A 83 -15.20 10.90 1.59
C ARG A 83 -16.14 11.92 0.96
N TRP A 84 -17.39 11.94 1.38
CA TRP A 84 -18.36 12.92 0.90
C TRP A 84 -17.98 14.35 1.30
N ASN A 85 -17.65 14.57 2.57
CA ASN A 85 -17.23 15.88 3.05
C ASN A 85 -15.94 16.36 2.37
N ALA A 86 -14.98 15.50 2.17
CA ALA A 86 -13.75 15.82 1.42
C ALA A 86 -14.06 16.26 -0.02
N LEU A 87 -14.93 15.50 -0.72
CA LEU A 87 -15.36 15.85 -2.08
C LEU A 87 -16.05 17.20 -2.13
N ILE A 88 -17.02 17.44 -1.22
CA ILE A 88 -17.77 18.71 -1.18
C ILE A 88 -16.87 19.90 -0.86
N THR A 89 -15.88 19.72 0.02
CA THR A 89 -14.90 20.76 0.35
C THR A 89 -14.12 21.20 -0.89
N VAL A 90 -13.60 20.24 -1.66
CA VAL A 90 -12.87 20.51 -2.92
C VAL A 90 -13.80 21.13 -3.98
N LEU A 91 -15.03 20.61 -4.16
CA LEU A 91 -15.98 21.13 -5.13
C LEU A 91 -16.42 22.57 -4.81
N LYS A 92 -16.61 22.90 -3.53
CA LYS A 92 -16.93 24.27 -3.13
C LYS A 92 -15.79 25.23 -3.44
N ALA A 93 -14.56 24.89 -3.07
CA ALA A 93 -13.39 25.72 -3.36
C ALA A 93 -13.21 25.96 -4.86
N ASN A 94 -13.44 24.93 -5.67
CA ASN A 94 -13.36 25.05 -7.13
C ASN A 94 -14.51 25.92 -7.69
N LYS A 95 -15.77 25.65 -7.30
CA LYS A 95 -16.95 26.32 -7.84
C LYS A 95 -17.04 27.80 -7.45
N THR A 96 -16.62 28.14 -6.23
CA THR A 96 -16.82 29.48 -5.66
C THR A 96 -15.64 30.40 -5.98
N LEU A 97 -14.42 29.89 -5.99
CA LEU A 97 -13.18 30.68 -6.03
C LEU A 97 -12.22 30.23 -7.14
N ASP A 98 -12.59 29.23 -7.92
CA ASP A 98 -11.74 28.59 -8.95
C ASP A 98 -10.35 28.15 -8.41
N LEU A 99 -10.30 27.78 -7.12
CA LEU A 99 -9.06 27.39 -6.47
C LEU A 99 -8.66 25.94 -6.76
N GLY A 100 -9.58 25.15 -7.30
CA GLY A 100 -9.36 23.73 -7.55
C GLY A 100 -9.14 22.89 -6.28
N GLY A 101 -8.40 21.82 -6.41
CA GLY A 101 -8.06 20.90 -5.33
C GLY A 101 -7.94 19.46 -5.82
N HIS A 102 -7.36 18.59 -5.00
CA HIS A 102 -7.16 17.19 -5.31
C HIS A 102 -8.06 16.33 -4.43
N ILE A 103 -8.78 15.38 -5.02
CA ILE A 103 -9.64 14.43 -4.29
C ILE A 103 -9.29 12.98 -4.60
N SER A 104 -8.72 12.69 -5.78
CA SER A 104 -8.46 11.32 -6.23
C SER A 104 -7.47 10.59 -5.33
N THR A 105 -6.42 11.25 -4.85
CA THR A 105 -5.45 10.68 -3.92
C THR A 105 -6.12 10.21 -2.63
N TYR A 106 -6.88 11.10 -1.98
CA TYR A 106 -7.62 10.69 -0.78
C TYR A 106 -8.65 9.61 -1.08
N SER A 107 -9.36 9.72 -2.19
CA SER A 107 -10.39 8.74 -2.57
C SER A 107 -9.82 7.32 -2.72
N SER A 108 -8.60 7.18 -3.24
CA SER A 108 -7.92 5.89 -3.33
C SER A 108 -7.33 5.40 -2.00
N ALA A 109 -6.87 6.32 -1.14
CA ALA A 109 -6.25 6.01 0.14
C ALA A 109 -7.22 5.99 1.34
N ALA A 110 -8.51 6.32 1.13
CA ALA A 110 -9.48 6.50 2.21
C ALA A 110 -9.56 5.32 3.18
N THR A 111 -9.55 4.08 2.68
CA THR A 111 -9.58 2.89 3.54
C THR A 111 -8.30 2.74 4.35
N LEU A 112 -7.13 3.06 3.78
CA LEU A 112 -5.85 3.00 4.48
C LEU A 112 -5.84 3.97 5.67
N TYR A 113 -6.31 5.20 5.47
CA TYR A 113 -6.42 6.18 6.56
C TYR A 113 -7.43 5.78 7.62
N GLU A 114 -8.62 5.30 7.21
CA GLU A 114 -9.64 4.86 8.18
C GLU A 114 -9.13 3.73 9.07
N VAL A 115 -8.48 2.73 8.48
CA VAL A 115 -7.89 1.64 9.25
C VAL A 115 -6.76 2.16 10.15
N GLY A 116 -5.93 3.08 9.66
CA GLY A 116 -4.90 3.74 10.45
C GLY A 116 -5.46 4.44 11.67
N PHE A 117 -6.45 5.31 11.48
CA PHE A 117 -7.08 6.08 12.56
C PHE A 117 -7.88 5.23 13.53
N ASN A 118 -8.59 4.21 13.04
CA ASN A 118 -9.49 3.44 13.89
C ASN A 118 -8.76 2.35 14.69
N HIS A 119 -7.62 1.81 14.18
CA HIS A 119 -7.03 0.60 14.75
C HIS A 119 -5.54 0.68 15.05
N PHE A 120 -4.81 1.63 14.46
CA PHE A 120 -3.36 1.65 14.56
C PHE A 120 -2.77 2.90 15.20
N PHE A 121 -3.21 4.10 14.81
CA PHE A 121 -2.60 5.33 15.32
C PHE A 121 -2.94 5.54 16.78
N ARG A 122 -1.92 5.77 17.58
CA ARG A 122 -2.07 6.06 19.00
C ARG A 122 -2.06 7.57 19.23
N GLY A 123 -3.04 8.04 19.99
CA GLY A 123 -3.18 9.44 20.38
C GLY A 123 -2.54 9.72 21.75
N GLY A 124 -2.66 10.98 22.21
CA GLY A 124 -2.18 11.43 23.52
C GLY A 124 -0.80 12.08 23.50
N ASN A 125 -0.20 12.28 24.66
CA ASN A 125 1.05 13.05 24.82
C ASN A 125 2.25 12.46 24.09
N LEU A 126 2.26 11.15 23.89
CA LEU A 126 3.29 10.41 23.18
C LEU A 126 2.70 9.68 21.96
N SER A 127 1.84 10.41 21.26
CA SER A 127 1.15 9.95 20.05
C SER A 127 2.12 9.49 18.97
N ASP A 128 1.68 8.55 18.15
CA ASP A 128 2.38 8.19 16.93
C ASP A 128 2.53 9.43 16.03
N MET A 129 3.54 9.44 15.20
CA MET A 129 3.81 10.50 14.22
C MET A 129 3.33 10.04 12.85
N VAL A 130 2.54 10.86 12.17
CA VAL A 130 1.98 10.49 10.86
C VAL A 130 2.36 11.54 9.82
N TYR A 131 3.11 11.11 8.82
CA TYR A 131 3.36 11.87 7.60
C TYR A 131 2.25 11.54 6.62
N PHE A 132 1.26 12.40 6.53
CA PHE A 132 0.15 12.23 5.59
C PHE A 132 0.60 12.57 4.18
N GLN A 133 0.17 11.81 3.18
CA GLN A 133 0.40 12.17 1.79
C GLN A 133 -0.23 13.53 1.50
N GLY A 134 0.53 14.46 0.93
CA GLY A 134 0.13 15.87 0.80
C GLY A 134 -1.22 16.08 0.14
N HIS A 135 -1.46 15.39 -0.98
CA HIS A 135 -2.72 15.49 -1.74
C HIS A 135 -3.92 14.83 -1.04
N SER A 136 -3.74 14.14 0.08
CA SER A 136 -4.82 13.56 0.88
C SER A 136 -5.40 14.53 1.92
N SER A 137 -4.87 15.73 2.05
CA SER A 137 -5.29 16.74 3.05
C SER A 137 -6.80 16.97 3.12
N PRO A 138 -7.59 17.02 2.03
CA PRO A 138 -9.04 17.20 2.12
C PRO A 138 -9.75 16.13 2.95
N GLY A 139 -9.29 14.89 2.88
CA GLY A 139 -9.85 13.80 3.68
C GLY A 139 -9.48 13.90 5.16
N ILE A 140 -8.26 14.32 5.45
CA ILE A 140 -7.81 14.52 6.83
C ILE A 140 -8.60 15.66 7.48
N TYR A 141 -8.80 16.78 6.77
CA TYR A 141 -9.66 17.86 7.24
C TYR A 141 -11.11 17.43 7.43
N ALA A 142 -11.66 16.65 6.48
CA ALA A 142 -13.02 16.15 6.59
C ALA A 142 -13.21 15.23 7.82
N ARG A 143 -12.22 14.42 8.15
CA ARG A 143 -12.21 13.60 9.37
C ARG A 143 -12.16 14.49 10.61
N SER A 144 -11.22 15.42 10.69
CA SER A 144 -11.08 16.34 11.81
C SER A 144 -12.32 17.20 12.04
N PHE A 145 -13.07 17.53 10.98
CA PHE A 145 -14.36 18.16 11.10
C PHE A 145 -15.41 17.27 11.79
N LEU A 146 -15.48 16.00 11.45
CA LEU A 146 -16.38 15.06 12.11
C LEU A 146 -16.00 14.81 13.57
N GLU A 147 -14.72 14.89 13.90
CA GLU A 147 -14.18 14.78 15.25
C GLU A 147 -14.33 16.10 16.07
N GLY A 148 -14.77 17.18 15.44
CA GLY A 148 -14.97 18.48 16.08
C GLY A 148 -13.70 19.33 16.24
N SER A 149 -12.58 18.90 15.66
CA SER A 149 -11.30 19.63 15.74
C SER A 149 -11.21 20.78 14.74
N ILE A 150 -12.02 20.75 13.69
CA ILE A 150 -12.11 21.78 12.65
C ILE A 150 -13.57 22.24 12.51
N SER A 151 -13.78 23.56 12.43
CA SER A 151 -15.11 24.12 12.23
C SER A 151 -15.58 24.03 10.77
N LYS A 152 -16.90 24.18 10.57
CA LYS A 152 -17.46 24.31 9.22
C LYS A 152 -16.85 25.50 8.47
N GLN A 153 -16.60 26.60 9.15
CA GLN A 153 -16.01 27.80 8.55
C GLN A 153 -14.59 27.52 8.04
N ASN A 154 -13.80 26.73 8.78
CA ASN A 154 -12.47 26.32 8.30
C ASN A 154 -12.60 25.51 7.00
N LEU A 155 -13.53 24.54 6.90
CA LEU A 155 -13.74 23.77 5.68
C LEU A 155 -14.21 24.66 4.51
N ASP A 156 -15.10 25.62 4.76
CA ASP A 156 -15.57 26.54 3.74
C ASP A 156 -14.45 27.46 3.21
N ASN A 157 -13.39 27.67 4.00
CA ASN A 157 -12.18 28.43 3.64
C ASN A 157 -11.00 27.51 3.23
N PHE A 158 -11.27 26.35 2.68
CA PHE A 158 -10.22 25.47 2.15
C PHE A 158 -9.43 26.17 1.04
N ARG A 159 -8.09 26.11 1.13
CA ARG A 159 -7.11 26.78 0.24
C ARG A 159 -7.15 28.31 0.32
N GLN A 160 -7.56 28.87 1.43
CA GLN A 160 -7.62 30.31 1.69
C GLN A 160 -6.82 30.65 2.96
N GLU A 161 -5.64 30.10 3.08
CA GLU A 161 -4.78 30.21 4.27
C GLU A 161 -4.07 31.55 4.41
N ILE A 162 -3.99 32.39 3.34
CA ILE A 162 -3.22 33.66 3.33
C ILE A 162 -3.60 34.59 4.49
N ASP A 163 -4.86 34.64 4.85
CA ASP A 163 -5.35 35.46 5.95
C ASP A 163 -5.34 34.76 7.32
N GLY A 164 -4.74 33.57 7.41
CA GLY A 164 -4.70 32.77 8.63
C GLY A 164 -6.05 32.19 9.08
N LYS A 165 -7.06 32.24 8.23
CA LYS A 165 -8.45 31.78 8.54
C LYS A 165 -8.86 30.54 7.79
N GLY A 166 -8.06 30.09 6.85
CA GLY A 166 -8.37 28.97 5.99
C GLY A 166 -7.52 27.74 6.28
N LEU A 167 -7.85 26.65 5.59
CA LEU A 167 -7.08 25.43 5.61
C LEU A 167 -6.07 25.43 4.48
N SER A 168 -4.82 25.04 4.77
CA SER A 168 -3.77 24.93 3.76
C SER A 168 -4.08 23.85 2.73
N SER A 169 -3.57 24.03 1.52
CA SER A 169 -3.74 23.05 0.41
C SER A 169 -3.13 21.70 0.74
N TYR A 170 -1.99 21.72 1.44
CA TYR A 170 -1.21 20.55 1.85
C TYR A 170 -0.85 20.69 3.34
N PRO A 171 -0.39 19.61 3.99
CA PRO A 171 0.20 19.70 5.32
C PRO A 171 1.29 20.76 5.37
N HIS A 172 1.07 21.83 6.16
CA HIS A 172 1.95 22.99 6.21
C HIS A 172 2.03 23.55 7.64
N PRO A 173 3.03 23.14 8.45
CA PRO A 173 3.15 23.54 9.85
C PRO A 173 3.26 25.05 10.08
N TRP A 174 3.81 25.80 9.15
CA TRP A 174 3.92 27.27 9.29
C TRP A 174 2.59 28.00 9.08
N LEU A 175 1.74 27.48 8.22
CA LEU A 175 0.41 28.05 7.98
C LEU A 175 -0.63 27.53 8.99
N MET A 176 -0.42 26.35 9.54
CA MET A 176 -1.31 25.72 10.51
C MET A 176 -0.48 25.04 11.61
N PRO A 177 0.23 25.81 12.48
CA PRO A 177 1.19 25.29 13.45
C PRO A 177 0.54 24.41 14.54
N ASP A 178 -0.70 24.69 14.89
CA ASP A 178 -1.45 23.92 15.91
C ASP A 178 -2.13 22.67 15.35
N TYR A 179 -2.00 22.43 14.03
CA TYR A 179 -2.68 21.33 13.38
C TYR A 179 -1.71 20.35 12.69
N TRP A 180 -0.79 20.84 11.85
CA TRP A 180 0.15 20.01 11.13
C TRP A 180 1.51 19.92 11.83
N GLN A 181 1.99 18.69 12.03
CA GLN A 181 3.34 18.46 12.59
C GLN A 181 4.42 18.45 11.51
N PHE A 182 4.10 17.93 10.31
CA PHE A 182 5.06 17.73 9.25
C PHE A 182 4.59 18.32 7.93
N PRO A 183 5.49 18.96 7.15
CA PRO A 183 5.17 19.40 5.79
C PRO A 183 5.26 18.23 4.83
N THR A 184 4.24 18.03 3.99
CA THR A 184 4.24 17.04 2.91
C THR A 184 3.52 17.57 1.69
N VAL A 185 4.02 17.25 0.49
CA VAL A 185 3.43 17.68 -0.78
C VAL A 185 3.34 16.57 -1.83
N SER A 186 3.62 15.31 -1.48
CA SER A 186 3.66 14.16 -2.41
C SER A 186 4.72 14.27 -3.51
N MET A 187 5.89 14.85 -3.18
CA MET A 187 7.01 15.10 -4.09
C MET A 187 8.33 14.48 -3.58
N GLY A 188 8.24 13.40 -2.79
CA GLY A 188 9.38 12.60 -2.37
C GLY A 188 10.06 12.99 -1.07
N LEU A 189 9.83 14.18 -0.52
CA LEU A 189 10.47 14.61 0.72
C LEU A 189 9.89 13.93 1.97
N GLY A 190 8.62 13.57 1.97
CA GLY A 190 7.98 12.86 3.09
C GLY A 190 8.70 11.56 3.47
N PRO A 191 8.95 10.64 2.53
CA PRO A 191 9.68 9.40 2.78
C PRO A 191 11.03 9.61 3.45
N ILE A 192 11.88 10.46 2.91
CA ILE A 192 13.23 10.71 3.48
C ILE A 192 13.14 11.38 4.86
N MET A 193 12.23 12.35 5.05
CA MET A 193 12.02 12.97 6.35
C MET A 193 11.56 11.98 7.41
N ALA A 194 10.65 11.07 7.09
CA ALA A 194 10.17 10.05 8.00
C ALA A 194 11.30 9.09 8.43
N ILE A 195 12.19 8.72 7.52
CA ILE A 195 13.36 7.89 7.81
C ILE A 195 14.30 8.62 8.79
N TYR A 196 14.64 9.87 8.51
CA TYR A 196 15.50 10.63 9.42
C TYR A 196 14.82 10.95 10.77
N GLN A 197 13.50 11.17 10.79
CA GLN A 197 12.76 11.32 12.05
C GLN A 197 12.88 10.04 12.89
N ALA A 198 12.69 8.87 12.29
CA ALA A 198 12.82 7.59 12.96
C ALA A 198 14.26 7.37 13.50
N HIS A 199 15.25 7.69 12.69
CA HIS A 199 16.66 7.59 13.07
C HIS A 199 17.00 8.51 14.25
N ILE A 200 16.63 9.79 14.18
CA ILE A 200 16.88 10.74 15.26
C ILE A 200 16.16 10.36 16.56
N MET A 201 14.93 9.86 16.47
CA MET A 201 14.23 9.37 17.66
C MET A 201 14.97 8.22 18.33
N LYS A 202 15.41 7.21 17.57
CA LYS A 202 16.23 6.13 18.10
C LYS A 202 17.56 6.63 18.71
N TYR A 203 18.21 7.59 18.06
CA TYR A 203 19.42 8.21 18.59
C TYR A 203 19.16 8.89 19.94
N LEU A 204 18.09 9.70 20.03
CA LEU A 204 17.74 10.41 21.28
C LEU A 204 17.33 9.44 22.40
N GLU A 205 16.62 8.36 22.07
CA GLU A 205 16.29 7.29 23.00
C GLU A 205 17.56 6.65 23.59
N GLN A 206 18.48 6.24 22.72
CA GLN A 206 19.75 5.61 23.11
C GLN A 206 20.63 6.54 23.94
N ARG A 207 20.48 7.85 23.77
CA ARG A 207 21.17 8.86 24.59
C ARG A 207 20.46 9.19 25.90
N GLY A 208 19.29 8.60 26.16
CA GLY A 208 18.47 8.92 27.33
C GLY A 208 17.87 10.33 27.32
N LEU A 209 17.80 10.97 26.13
CA LEU A 209 17.26 12.32 25.96
C LEU A 209 15.75 12.32 25.65
N LEU A 210 15.20 11.19 25.25
CA LEU A 210 13.76 10.97 25.15
C LEU A 210 13.32 9.97 26.23
N GLN A 211 12.21 10.28 26.91
CA GLN A 211 11.53 9.29 27.73
C GLN A 211 10.91 8.29 26.79
N ASN A 212 11.26 7.01 26.98
CA ASN A 212 10.77 5.93 26.14
C ASN A 212 9.28 5.72 26.39
N GLU A 213 8.47 6.02 25.37
CA GLU A 213 7.24 5.27 25.14
C GLU A 213 7.59 4.06 24.26
N PRO A 214 7.63 2.86 24.84
CA PRO A 214 7.89 1.68 24.04
C PRO A 214 6.86 1.56 22.93
N ASN A 215 7.35 1.38 21.69
CA ASN A 215 6.55 1.22 20.48
C ASN A 215 5.94 2.47 19.85
N ARG A 216 6.39 3.70 20.14
CA ARG A 216 6.00 4.88 19.38
C ARG A 216 6.39 4.70 17.90
N LYS A 217 5.42 4.83 16.99
CA LYS A 217 5.63 4.59 15.56
C LYS A 217 5.63 5.89 14.77
N ILE A 218 6.34 5.82 13.64
CA ILE A 218 6.30 6.83 12.60
C ILE A 218 5.67 6.18 11.38
N TRP A 219 4.58 6.76 10.93
CA TRP A 219 3.81 6.30 9.77
C TRP A 219 4.04 7.25 8.61
N MET A 220 4.49 6.72 7.48
CA MET A 220 4.67 7.49 6.26
C MET A 220 3.69 7.01 5.19
N PHE A 221 2.75 7.86 4.82
CA PHE A 221 1.81 7.60 3.73
C PHE A 221 2.30 8.29 2.46
N CYS A 222 2.52 7.52 1.41
CA CYS A 222 2.95 8.02 0.11
C CYS A 222 2.26 7.28 -1.03
N GLY A 223 2.29 7.88 -2.22
CA GLY A 223 1.82 7.26 -3.45
C GLY A 223 2.93 6.52 -4.19
N ASP A 224 2.53 5.58 -5.03
CA ASP A 224 3.44 4.85 -5.92
C ASP A 224 4.19 5.78 -6.89
N GLY A 225 3.53 6.82 -7.42
CA GLY A 225 4.17 7.84 -8.24
C GLY A 225 5.18 8.70 -7.48
N GLU A 226 4.97 8.94 -6.18
CA GLU A 226 5.91 9.65 -5.32
C GLU A 226 7.20 8.83 -5.09
N MET A 227 7.13 7.50 -5.18
CA MET A 227 8.30 6.65 -5.04
C MET A 227 9.28 6.71 -6.23
N ASP A 228 8.92 7.36 -7.34
CA ASP A 228 9.85 7.63 -8.43
C ASP A 228 10.80 8.82 -8.16
N GLU A 229 10.48 9.63 -7.15
CA GLU A 229 11.36 10.72 -6.76
C GLU A 229 12.64 10.17 -6.11
N PRO A 230 13.83 10.68 -6.50
CA PRO A 230 15.10 10.20 -5.94
C PRO A 230 15.16 10.28 -4.42
N GLU A 231 14.56 11.31 -3.83
CA GLU A 231 14.50 11.53 -2.39
C GLU A 231 13.70 10.43 -1.68
N SER A 232 12.63 9.93 -2.30
CA SER A 232 11.82 8.84 -1.74
C SER A 232 12.62 7.56 -1.56
N MET A 233 13.52 7.26 -2.50
CA MET A 233 14.31 6.03 -2.53
C MET A 233 15.66 6.18 -1.82
N GLY A 234 16.12 7.42 -1.61
CA GLY A 234 17.50 7.72 -1.24
C GLY A 234 17.98 7.17 0.11
N ALA A 235 17.08 6.90 1.03
CA ALA A 235 17.43 6.48 2.39
C ALA A 235 16.80 5.14 2.84
N ILE A 236 16.14 4.40 1.97
CA ILE A 236 15.48 3.13 2.34
C ILE A 236 16.46 2.07 2.86
N SER A 237 17.65 1.98 2.28
CA SER A 237 18.70 1.08 2.76
C SER A 237 19.30 1.53 4.10
N LEU A 238 19.34 2.84 4.38
CA LEU A 238 19.73 3.38 5.68
C LEU A 238 18.77 2.89 6.76
N ALA A 239 17.46 3.00 6.54
CA ALA A 239 16.46 2.57 7.50
C ALA A 239 16.58 1.10 7.89
N ALA A 240 16.83 0.23 6.92
CA ALA A 240 17.05 -1.20 7.17
C ALA A 240 18.36 -1.48 7.92
N ARG A 241 19.47 -0.86 7.52
CA ARG A 241 20.78 -0.98 8.18
C ARG A 241 20.74 -0.53 9.64
N GLU A 242 20.06 0.58 9.91
CA GLU A 242 19.89 1.13 11.26
C GLU A 242 18.77 0.45 12.06
N LYS A 243 18.11 -0.56 11.46
CA LYS A 243 17.02 -1.33 12.08
C LYS A 243 15.95 -0.44 12.70
N LEU A 244 15.43 0.49 11.89
CA LEU A 244 14.39 1.44 12.32
C LEU A 244 13.02 0.73 12.40
N ASP A 245 12.83 -0.11 13.40
CA ASP A 245 11.60 -0.89 13.65
C ASP A 245 10.41 -0.05 14.14
N ASN A 246 10.64 1.22 14.39
CA ASN A 246 9.62 2.23 14.70
C ASN A 246 9.03 2.92 13.45
N LEU A 247 9.49 2.58 12.24
CA LEU A 247 9.09 3.20 10.98
C LEU A 247 8.20 2.26 10.15
N ILE A 248 7.09 2.78 9.65
CA ILE A 248 6.14 2.05 8.81
C ILE A 248 5.82 2.90 7.58
N PHE A 249 6.08 2.36 6.39
CA PHE A 249 5.63 2.95 5.12
C PHE A 249 4.32 2.33 4.68
N VAL A 250 3.35 3.15 4.32
CA VAL A 250 2.09 2.76 3.70
C VAL A 250 2.05 3.34 2.29
N ILE A 251 2.36 2.51 1.30
CA ILE A 251 2.44 2.94 -0.10
C ILE A 251 1.11 2.64 -0.78
N ASN A 252 0.40 3.69 -1.16
CA ASN A 252 -0.86 3.59 -1.90
C ASN A 252 -0.60 3.42 -3.40
N CYS A 253 -0.58 2.19 -3.87
CA CYS A 253 -0.39 1.86 -5.28
C CYS A 253 -1.72 1.97 -6.04
N ASN A 254 -2.11 3.19 -6.40
CA ASN A 254 -3.28 3.44 -7.24
C ASN A 254 -2.98 3.38 -8.74
N LEU A 255 -1.72 3.15 -9.12
CA LEU A 255 -1.19 2.97 -10.46
C LEU A 255 -1.27 4.23 -11.34
N GLN A 256 -1.51 5.41 -10.75
CA GLN A 256 -1.73 6.65 -11.48
C GLN A 256 -0.88 7.82 -10.99
N ARG A 257 -0.39 8.62 -11.96
CA ARG A 257 0.09 9.98 -11.79
C ARG A 257 -0.96 10.97 -12.31
N LEU A 258 -0.63 12.26 -12.25
CA LEU A 258 -1.50 13.32 -12.80
C LEU A 258 -1.67 13.19 -14.32
N ASP A 259 -0.64 12.76 -15.02
CA ASP A 259 -0.53 12.72 -16.47
C ASP A 259 -0.66 11.32 -17.09
N GLY A 260 -0.85 10.28 -16.28
CA GLY A 260 -1.00 8.92 -16.80
C GLY A 260 -0.65 7.81 -15.79
N PRO A 261 -0.41 6.59 -16.29
CA PRO A 261 -0.02 5.47 -15.45
C PRO A 261 1.41 5.64 -14.90
N VAL A 262 1.65 5.16 -13.67
CA VAL A 262 3.00 5.13 -13.07
C VAL A 262 3.91 4.24 -13.91
N ARG A 263 3.39 3.07 -14.30
CA ARG A 263 4.04 2.16 -15.27
C ARG A 263 3.04 1.79 -16.36
N GLY A 264 3.46 1.85 -17.61
CA GLY A 264 2.62 1.44 -18.74
C GLY A 264 2.67 -0.07 -18.97
N ASN A 265 3.86 -0.64 -18.96
CA ASN A 265 4.19 -1.98 -19.41
C ASN A 265 4.92 -2.84 -18.34
N SER A 266 4.88 -2.41 -17.08
CA SER A 266 5.39 -3.18 -15.93
C SER A 266 4.42 -3.09 -14.74
N ARG A 267 4.85 -3.56 -13.56
CA ARG A 267 4.04 -3.59 -12.34
C ARG A 267 4.79 -2.90 -11.21
N ILE A 268 4.36 -1.70 -10.86
CA ILE A 268 5.02 -0.89 -9.82
C ILE A 268 5.01 -1.57 -8.45
N ILE A 269 3.94 -2.28 -8.10
CA ILE A 269 3.85 -3.02 -6.82
C ILE A 269 4.95 -4.06 -6.72
N THR A 270 5.17 -4.84 -7.79
CA THR A 270 6.22 -5.86 -7.84
C THR A 270 7.62 -5.23 -7.75
N GLU A 271 7.83 -4.15 -8.49
CA GLU A 271 9.09 -3.40 -8.52
C GLU A 271 9.43 -2.84 -7.13
N LEU A 272 8.51 -2.09 -6.51
CA LEU A 272 8.72 -1.53 -5.18
C LEU A 272 8.90 -2.62 -4.12
N GLY A 273 8.05 -3.66 -4.15
CA GLY A 273 8.18 -4.78 -3.24
C GLY A 273 9.56 -5.46 -3.29
N ALA A 274 10.11 -5.65 -4.49
CA ALA A 274 11.44 -6.20 -4.68
C ALA A 274 12.54 -5.28 -4.14
N ILE A 275 12.46 -3.97 -4.43
CA ILE A 275 13.43 -2.98 -3.95
C ILE A 275 13.45 -2.92 -2.41
N PHE A 276 12.29 -2.79 -1.78
CA PHE A 276 12.20 -2.74 -0.32
C PHE A 276 12.69 -4.04 0.34
N LYS A 277 12.34 -5.22 -0.22
CA LYS A 277 12.89 -6.50 0.26
C LYS A 277 14.40 -6.59 0.13
N ALA A 278 14.95 -6.21 -1.03
CA ALA A 278 16.39 -6.20 -1.26
C ALA A 278 17.12 -5.26 -0.30
N ALA A 279 16.49 -4.15 0.08
CA ALA A 279 17.01 -3.23 1.10
C ALA A 279 16.89 -3.76 2.53
N GLY A 280 16.21 -4.89 2.78
CA GLY A 280 16.07 -5.50 4.10
C GLY A 280 14.79 -5.14 4.87
N TRP A 281 13.77 -4.58 4.20
CA TRP A 281 12.47 -4.29 4.81
C TRP A 281 11.55 -5.52 4.82
N ASN A 282 10.68 -5.58 5.80
CA ASN A 282 9.51 -6.46 5.77
C ASN A 282 8.44 -5.85 4.86
N VAL A 283 8.05 -6.57 3.82
CA VAL A 283 7.06 -6.10 2.84
C VAL A 283 5.78 -6.92 2.97
N VAL A 284 4.67 -6.23 3.18
CA VAL A 284 3.32 -6.80 3.21
C VAL A 284 2.52 -6.24 2.05
N ASN A 285 2.10 -7.10 1.14
CA ASN A 285 1.23 -6.75 0.02
C ASN A 285 -0.23 -6.97 0.41
N THR A 286 -1.07 -5.96 0.15
CA THR A 286 -2.52 -6.04 0.25
C THR A 286 -3.10 -5.55 -1.09
N ILE A 287 -3.36 -6.47 -2.01
CA ILE A 287 -3.70 -6.16 -3.41
C ILE A 287 -5.17 -6.47 -3.68
N TRP A 288 -5.60 -7.68 -3.31
CA TRP A 288 -6.91 -8.19 -3.63
C TRP A 288 -7.84 -8.10 -2.43
N GLY A 289 -8.98 -7.44 -2.61
CA GLY A 289 -9.97 -7.31 -1.56
C GLY A 289 -10.86 -8.56 -1.45
N ARG A 290 -11.60 -8.67 -0.35
CA ARG A 290 -12.48 -9.78 0.04
C ARG A 290 -13.35 -10.36 -1.07
N LYS A 291 -13.80 -9.55 -2.03
CA LYS A 291 -14.63 -10.02 -3.15
C LYS A 291 -13.92 -10.93 -4.14
N TRP A 292 -12.59 -11.01 -4.06
CA TRP A 292 -11.77 -11.90 -4.86
C TRP A 292 -11.57 -13.27 -4.21
N ASP A 293 -11.82 -13.40 -2.91
CA ASP A 293 -11.54 -14.60 -2.13
C ASP A 293 -12.27 -15.84 -2.69
N ASP A 294 -13.54 -15.67 -3.05
CA ASP A 294 -14.35 -16.77 -3.61
C ASP A 294 -13.85 -17.23 -5.00
N LEU A 295 -13.31 -16.30 -5.80
CA LEU A 295 -12.73 -16.64 -7.10
C LEU A 295 -11.37 -17.30 -6.93
N LEU A 296 -10.54 -16.79 -6.01
CA LEU A 296 -9.24 -17.38 -5.70
C LEU A 296 -9.37 -18.78 -5.10
N ALA A 297 -10.39 -19.02 -4.26
CA ALA A 297 -10.68 -20.33 -3.71
C ALA A 297 -11.13 -21.36 -4.77
N LYS A 298 -11.76 -20.89 -5.87
CA LYS A 298 -12.17 -21.74 -7.00
C LYS A 298 -11.04 -22.00 -8.01
N ASP A 299 -9.96 -21.26 -7.94
CA ASP A 299 -8.83 -21.36 -8.88
C ASP A 299 -7.92 -22.54 -8.55
N SER A 300 -8.43 -23.76 -8.75
CA SER A 300 -7.67 -24.99 -8.50
C SER A 300 -6.50 -25.21 -9.47
N THR A 301 -6.51 -24.53 -10.61
CA THR A 301 -5.48 -24.65 -11.66
C THR A 301 -4.39 -23.59 -11.56
N GLY A 302 -4.56 -22.56 -10.72
CA GLY A 302 -3.67 -21.39 -10.66
C GLY A 302 -3.78 -20.44 -11.86
N ALA A 303 -4.76 -20.66 -12.75
CA ALA A 303 -4.95 -19.88 -13.96
C ALA A 303 -5.28 -18.42 -13.68
N LEU A 304 -6.11 -18.14 -12.67
CA LEU A 304 -6.42 -16.78 -12.25
C LEU A 304 -5.18 -16.08 -11.69
N LYS A 305 -4.42 -16.74 -10.84
CA LYS A 305 -3.15 -16.24 -10.31
C LYS A 305 -2.14 -15.97 -11.43
N TRP A 306 -2.09 -16.84 -12.43
CA TRP A 306 -1.28 -16.61 -13.61
C TRP A 306 -1.70 -15.35 -14.36
N VAL A 307 -3.01 -15.13 -14.59
CA VAL A 307 -3.53 -13.90 -15.22
C VAL A 307 -3.17 -12.68 -14.41
N MET A 308 -3.34 -12.71 -13.08
CA MET A 308 -2.97 -11.61 -12.18
C MET A 308 -1.48 -11.26 -12.27
N ASN A 309 -0.63 -12.27 -12.30
CA ASN A 309 0.82 -12.10 -12.40
C ASN A 309 1.29 -11.65 -13.80
N ASN A 310 0.50 -11.89 -14.85
CA ASN A 310 0.82 -11.52 -16.23
C ASN A 310 0.00 -10.33 -16.76
N THR A 311 -0.52 -9.50 -15.86
CA THR A 311 -1.24 -8.27 -16.20
C THR A 311 -0.43 -7.07 -15.72
N VAL A 312 -0.19 -6.11 -16.62
CA VAL A 312 0.57 -4.90 -16.33
C VAL A 312 -0.31 -3.74 -15.85
N ASP A 313 0.27 -2.73 -15.24
CA ASP A 313 -0.45 -1.61 -14.61
C ASP A 313 -1.33 -0.85 -15.60
N GLY A 314 -0.86 -0.63 -16.83
CA GLY A 314 -1.65 0.02 -17.87
C GLY A 314 -2.90 -0.75 -18.27
N GLU A 315 -2.88 -2.09 -18.20
CA GLU A 315 -4.06 -2.92 -18.45
C GLU A 315 -5.04 -2.84 -17.27
N TYR A 316 -4.56 -2.88 -16.01
CA TYR A 316 -5.41 -2.73 -14.82
C TYR A 316 -6.21 -1.43 -14.85
N GLN A 317 -5.60 -0.33 -15.28
CA GLN A 317 -6.29 0.94 -15.44
C GLN A 317 -7.40 0.88 -16.50
N ASN A 318 -7.14 0.20 -17.62
CA ASN A 318 -8.15 -0.02 -18.65
C ASN A 318 -9.35 -0.82 -18.15
N PHE A 319 -9.12 -1.86 -17.33
CA PHE A 319 -10.20 -2.66 -16.74
C PHE A 319 -11.10 -1.84 -15.84
N LYS A 320 -10.51 -0.98 -15.01
CA LYS A 320 -11.25 -0.05 -14.15
C LYS A 320 -12.12 0.92 -14.96
N ALA A 321 -11.59 1.44 -16.07
CA ALA A 321 -12.28 2.45 -16.89
C ALA A 321 -13.37 1.86 -17.79
N LYS A 322 -13.15 0.64 -18.32
CA LYS A 322 -14.01 0.06 -19.38
C LYS A 322 -15.07 -0.93 -18.85
N GLY A 323 -15.06 -1.23 -17.55
CA GLY A 323 -16.10 -2.00 -16.88
C GLY A 323 -16.04 -3.51 -17.07
N GLY A 324 -17.05 -4.22 -16.50
CA GLY A 324 -17.02 -5.65 -16.30
C GLY A 324 -16.97 -6.50 -17.58
N ALA A 325 -17.72 -6.15 -18.63
CA ALA A 325 -17.71 -6.88 -19.89
C ALA A 325 -16.33 -6.88 -20.55
N TYR A 326 -15.65 -5.72 -20.52
CA TYR A 326 -14.30 -5.59 -21.02
C TYR A 326 -13.32 -6.40 -20.18
N THR A 327 -13.44 -6.34 -18.85
CA THR A 327 -12.60 -7.09 -17.91
C THR A 327 -12.77 -8.60 -18.12
N ARG A 328 -14.00 -9.10 -18.27
CA ARG A 328 -14.25 -10.51 -18.58
C ARG A 328 -13.48 -10.95 -19.83
N LYS A 329 -13.60 -10.18 -20.92
CA LYS A 329 -12.98 -10.51 -22.21
C LYS A 329 -11.45 -10.41 -22.17
N HIS A 330 -10.88 -9.37 -21.57
CA HIS A 330 -9.48 -9.02 -21.75
C HIS A 330 -8.59 -9.34 -20.54
N PHE A 331 -9.16 -9.56 -19.35
CA PHE A 331 -8.46 -10.05 -18.18
C PHE A 331 -8.65 -11.56 -18.03
N PHE A 332 -9.87 -12.00 -17.71
CA PHE A 332 -10.15 -13.43 -17.56
C PHE A 332 -9.93 -14.21 -18.85
N GLY A 333 -10.23 -13.62 -20.01
CA GLY A 333 -10.02 -14.23 -21.32
C GLY A 333 -8.55 -14.41 -21.73
N LYS A 334 -7.57 -13.96 -20.93
CA LYS A 334 -6.15 -14.28 -21.14
C LYS A 334 -5.85 -15.78 -20.94
N HIS A 335 -6.66 -16.46 -20.14
CA HIS A 335 -6.51 -17.89 -19.87
C HIS A 335 -7.88 -18.60 -19.86
N PRO A 336 -8.05 -19.70 -20.62
CA PRO A 336 -9.36 -20.38 -20.72
C PRO A 336 -9.94 -20.82 -19.36
N GLU A 337 -9.11 -21.35 -18.47
CA GLU A 337 -9.56 -21.78 -17.14
C GLU A 337 -9.93 -20.60 -16.22
N ALA A 338 -9.24 -19.46 -16.35
CA ALA A 338 -9.62 -18.25 -15.61
C ALA A 338 -10.96 -17.69 -16.11
N LEU A 339 -11.24 -17.77 -17.41
CA LEU A 339 -12.51 -17.33 -17.98
C LEU A 339 -13.69 -18.16 -17.43
N LYS A 340 -13.54 -19.47 -17.28
CA LYS A 340 -14.56 -20.38 -16.72
C LYS A 340 -14.96 -20.00 -15.28
N LEU A 341 -14.09 -19.35 -14.52
CA LEU A 341 -14.41 -18.95 -13.14
C LEU A 341 -15.50 -17.87 -13.06
N VAL A 342 -15.77 -17.17 -14.17
CA VAL A 342 -16.69 -16.03 -14.25
C VAL A 342 -17.80 -16.22 -15.29
N GLU A 343 -17.91 -17.39 -15.88
CA GLU A 343 -19.04 -17.84 -16.69
C GLU A 343 -20.20 -18.32 -15.81
#